data_c6f01dfda4cdac7d9b8709330b103709
#
_entry.id   c6f01dfda4cdac7d9b8709330b103709
#
_cell.length_a   1.000
_cell.length_b   1.000
_cell.length_c   1.000
_cell.angle_alpha   90.00
_cell.angle_beta   90.00
_cell.angle_gamma   90.00
#
_symmetry.space_group_name_H-M   'P 1'
#
loop_
_entity.id
_entity.type
_entity.pdbx_description
1 polymer ?
#
loop_
_entity_poly.entity_id
_entity_poly.type
_entity_poly.pdbx_seq_one_letter_code
_entity_poly.pdbx_strand_id
1 'polypeptide(L)'
;LFIIGRVIIFLGSKSEIILPDGTKVQLNGATTIRYDVNDTEQRLVHLSGEAFFDVAKSPDCPFRVMVNDFQIEVLGTSFNVNTYKKDVIETSLLTGKIKISGGSLPHEYTLTPGEKATYSSVDKALKITKADVHVETGWCNDYLIFDSEPLIDVIEQIERWYGVEIELKYPQIAQDLLSGSFRHENIQNVIHSLSLQYKFKYEIHKDKIIIY
;
A
#
# COMPACT_ATOMS: atom_id res chain seq x y z
N LEU A 1 -18.80 -24.38 -9.09
CA LEU A 1 -19.34 -23.26 -8.29
C LEU A 1 -18.17 -22.37 -7.88
N PHE A 2 -18.06 -21.16 -8.43
CA PHE A 2 -17.03 -20.21 -7.99
C PHE A 2 -17.47 -19.62 -6.63
N ILE A 3 -16.64 -19.82 -5.60
CA ILE A 3 -16.84 -19.20 -4.29
C ILE A 3 -15.81 -18.08 -4.14
N ILE A 4 -16.24 -16.84 -4.36
CA ILE A 4 -15.37 -15.69 -4.22
C ILE A 4 -15.23 -15.33 -2.74
N GLY A 5 -14.02 -15.51 -2.20
CA GLY A 5 -13.63 -14.94 -0.91
C GLY A 5 -13.40 -13.44 -1.06
N ARG A 6 -13.94 -12.68 -0.11
CA ARG A 6 -13.72 -11.23 0.00
C ARG A 6 -13.33 -10.88 1.43
N VAL A 7 -12.18 -10.24 1.60
CA VAL A 7 -11.73 -9.69 2.88
C VAL A 7 -11.66 -8.18 2.76
N ILE A 8 -12.22 -7.48 3.74
CA ILE A 8 -12.24 -6.02 3.84
C ILE A 8 -11.59 -5.63 5.15
N ILE A 9 -10.56 -4.82 5.08
CA ILE A 9 -9.89 -4.23 6.24
C ILE A 9 -10.34 -2.78 6.38
N PHE A 10 -10.84 -2.43 7.56
CA PHE A 10 -11.26 -1.06 7.86
C PHE A 10 -10.06 -0.16 8.20
N LEU A 11 -10.27 1.14 8.19
CA LEU A 11 -9.33 2.13 8.71
C LEU A 11 -8.90 1.77 10.14
N GLY A 12 -7.66 2.01 10.50
CA GLY A 12 -7.11 1.73 11.83
C GLY A 12 -6.87 0.25 12.13
N SER A 13 -7.00 -0.63 11.13
CA SER A 13 -6.84 -2.08 11.30
C SER A 13 -5.88 -2.66 10.29
N LYS A 14 -5.23 -3.77 10.64
CA LYS A 14 -4.41 -4.60 9.76
C LYS A 14 -4.78 -6.05 9.96
N SER A 15 -4.52 -6.91 9.00
CA SER A 15 -4.77 -8.35 9.11
C SER A 15 -3.78 -9.15 8.28
N GLU A 16 -3.54 -10.38 8.68
CA GLU A 16 -2.84 -11.37 7.87
C GLU A 16 -3.82 -12.49 7.49
N ILE A 17 -3.76 -12.91 6.24
CA ILE A 17 -4.53 -14.05 5.72
C ILE A 17 -3.60 -15.03 5.03
N ILE A 18 -4.02 -16.29 4.97
CA ILE A 18 -3.37 -17.33 4.17
C ILE A 18 -4.35 -17.73 3.08
N LEU A 19 -3.92 -17.60 1.83
CA LEU A 19 -4.71 -17.99 0.67
C LEU A 19 -4.69 -19.52 0.47
N PRO A 20 -5.60 -20.10 -0.33
CA PRO A 20 -5.70 -21.55 -0.54
C PRO A 20 -4.41 -22.22 -1.05
N ASP A 21 -3.57 -21.47 -1.78
CA ASP A 21 -2.29 -21.92 -2.31
C ASP A 21 -1.14 -21.85 -1.31
N GLY A 22 -1.40 -21.42 -0.06
CA GLY A 22 -0.42 -21.21 0.99
C GLY A 22 0.30 -19.85 0.96
N THR A 23 -0.05 -18.97 0.02
CA THR A 23 0.45 -17.58 -0.03
C THR A 23 0.01 -16.81 1.21
N LYS A 24 0.94 -16.14 1.89
CA LYS A 24 0.65 -15.25 3.00
C LYS A 24 0.46 -13.82 2.49
N VAL A 25 -0.59 -13.16 2.96
CA VAL A 25 -0.88 -11.79 2.58
C VAL A 25 -1.14 -10.96 3.82
N GLN A 26 -0.32 -9.94 4.06
CA GLN A 26 -0.62 -8.91 5.04
C GLN A 26 -1.42 -7.80 4.35
N LEU A 27 -2.48 -7.34 5.00
CA LEU A 27 -3.41 -6.34 4.48
C LEU A 27 -3.38 -5.11 5.39
N ASN A 28 -3.11 -3.94 4.81
CA ASN A 28 -3.12 -2.67 5.53
C ASN A 28 -4.55 -2.10 5.67
N GLY A 29 -4.72 -1.01 6.42
CA GLY A 29 -6.00 -0.34 6.62
C GLY A 29 -6.68 0.09 5.31
N ALA A 30 -8.00 0.13 5.27
CA ALA A 30 -8.79 0.49 4.08
C ALA A 30 -8.49 -0.37 2.84
N THR A 31 -8.18 -1.66 3.02
CA THR A 31 -7.82 -2.60 1.96
C THR A 31 -8.93 -3.61 1.71
N THR A 32 -9.18 -3.92 0.45
CA THR A 32 -10.05 -5.01 0.02
C THR A 32 -9.27 -5.96 -0.88
N ILE A 33 -9.34 -7.27 -0.58
CA ILE A 33 -8.84 -8.33 -1.46
C ILE A 33 -9.99 -9.29 -1.81
N ARG A 34 -10.03 -9.74 -3.06
CA ARG A 34 -10.98 -10.76 -3.55
C ARG A 34 -10.21 -11.86 -4.26
N TYR A 35 -10.56 -13.11 -3.99
CA TYR A 35 -9.93 -14.29 -4.59
C TYR A 35 -10.93 -15.44 -4.66
N ASP A 36 -10.71 -16.43 -5.53
CA ASP A 36 -11.52 -17.65 -5.54
C ASP A 36 -11.00 -18.62 -4.46
N VAL A 37 -11.89 -19.01 -3.54
CA VAL A 37 -11.54 -19.89 -2.41
C VAL A 37 -11.21 -21.32 -2.85
N ASN A 38 -11.73 -21.73 -4.02
CA ASN A 38 -11.55 -23.08 -4.57
C ASN A 38 -10.47 -23.14 -5.64
N ASP A 39 -9.92 -22.00 -6.05
CA ASP A 39 -9.00 -21.92 -7.19
C ASP A 39 -7.54 -21.99 -6.72
N THR A 40 -6.97 -23.19 -6.79
CA THR A 40 -5.54 -23.41 -6.62
C THR A 40 -4.77 -23.39 -7.94
N GLU A 41 -5.48 -23.32 -9.08
CA GLU A 41 -4.87 -23.43 -10.40
C GLU A 41 -4.62 -22.06 -11.06
N GLN A 42 -5.49 -21.06 -10.85
CA GLN A 42 -5.30 -19.73 -11.46
C GLN A 42 -4.57 -18.75 -10.55
N ARG A 43 -4.63 -18.96 -9.24
CA ARG A 43 -3.95 -18.15 -8.22
C ARG A 43 -4.14 -16.64 -8.44
N LEU A 44 -5.40 -16.23 -8.69
CA LEU A 44 -5.76 -14.87 -9.05
C LEU A 44 -6.37 -14.13 -7.86
N VAL A 45 -5.87 -12.92 -7.60
CA VAL A 45 -6.44 -12.01 -6.61
C VAL A 45 -6.68 -10.63 -7.22
N HIS A 46 -7.73 -9.95 -6.74
CA HIS A 46 -8.00 -8.55 -7.04
C HIS A 46 -7.76 -7.72 -5.80
N LEU A 47 -6.97 -6.65 -5.92
CA LEU A 47 -6.58 -5.78 -4.82
C LEU A 47 -7.10 -4.36 -5.03
N SER A 48 -7.53 -3.75 -3.92
CA SER A 48 -7.73 -2.31 -3.76
C SER A 48 -7.25 -1.92 -2.37
N GLY A 49 -6.33 -0.97 -2.26
CA GLY A 49 -5.63 -0.62 -1.03
C GLY A 49 -4.17 -1.05 -1.04
N GLU A 50 -3.64 -1.54 0.08
CA GLU A 50 -2.24 -1.94 0.19
C GLU A 50 -2.10 -3.33 0.80
N ALA A 51 -1.28 -4.16 0.15
CA ALA A 51 -0.99 -5.51 0.61
C ALA A 51 0.46 -5.91 0.36
N PHE A 52 1.03 -6.60 1.33
CA PHE A 52 2.29 -7.30 1.20
C PHE A 52 2.02 -8.79 0.96
N PHE A 53 2.61 -9.31 -0.10
CA PHE A 53 2.47 -10.70 -0.52
C PHE A 53 3.78 -11.45 -0.28
N ASP A 54 3.70 -12.60 0.41
CA ASP A 54 4.75 -13.60 0.45
C ASP A 54 4.23 -14.85 -0.26
N VAL A 55 4.48 -14.89 -1.59
CA VAL A 55 3.83 -15.83 -2.49
C VAL A 55 4.50 -17.20 -2.44
N ALA A 56 3.70 -18.24 -2.21
CA ALA A 56 4.14 -19.63 -2.27
C ALA A 56 4.72 -19.96 -3.65
N LYS A 57 5.91 -20.61 -3.67
CA LYS A 57 6.62 -20.94 -4.91
C LYS A 57 5.85 -21.97 -5.73
N SER A 58 5.57 -21.63 -6.99
CA SER A 58 4.97 -22.53 -7.97
C SER A 58 5.45 -22.14 -9.37
N PRO A 59 6.48 -22.80 -9.93
CA PRO A 59 7.03 -22.46 -11.24
C PRO A 59 6.05 -22.63 -12.40
N ASP A 60 5.13 -23.60 -12.28
CA ASP A 60 4.20 -23.97 -13.35
C ASP A 60 2.84 -23.25 -13.26
N CYS A 61 2.57 -22.58 -12.14
CA CYS A 61 1.30 -21.88 -11.91
C CYS A 61 1.58 -20.45 -11.38
N PRO A 62 1.56 -19.43 -12.22
CA PRO A 62 1.77 -18.04 -11.82
C PRO A 62 0.72 -17.55 -10.83
N PHE A 63 1.15 -16.73 -9.87
CA PHE A 63 0.26 -15.95 -9.01
C PHE A 63 0.06 -14.58 -9.63
N ARG A 64 -1.18 -14.11 -9.68
CA ARG A 64 -1.54 -12.84 -10.32
C ARG A 64 -2.29 -11.93 -9.37
N VAL A 65 -1.81 -10.68 -9.28
CA VAL A 65 -2.53 -9.59 -8.62
C VAL A 65 -3.07 -8.65 -9.68
N MET A 66 -4.40 -8.46 -9.68
CA MET A 66 -5.09 -7.53 -10.56
C MET A 66 -5.47 -6.26 -9.81
N VAL A 67 -5.14 -5.12 -10.40
CA VAL A 67 -5.62 -3.80 -9.98
C VAL A 67 -6.27 -3.17 -11.21
N ASN A 68 -7.59 -3.25 -11.32
CA ASN A 68 -8.34 -2.97 -12.56
C ASN A 68 -7.82 -3.83 -13.71
N ASP A 69 -7.26 -3.22 -14.75
CA ASP A 69 -6.65 -3.85 -15.92
C ASP A 69 -5.11 -4.00 -15.83
N PHE A 70 -4.51 -3.55 -14.74
CA PHE A 70 -3.08 -3.69 -14.46
C PHE A 70 -2.81 -5.03 -13.77
N GLN A 71 -1.87 -5.81 -14.29
CA GLN A 71 -1.53 -7.15 -13.81
C GLN A 71 -0.09 -7.23 -13.33
N ILE A 72 0.06 -7.81 -12.14
CA ILE A 72 1.35 -8.20 -11.55
C ILE A 72 1.39 -9.72 -11.50
N GLU A 73 2.38 -10.33 -12.18
CA GLU A 73 2.54 -11.79 -12.25
C GLU A 73 3.87 -12.23 -11.61
N VAL A 74 3.81 -13.26 -10.76
CA VAL A 74 4.95 -13.82 -10.03
C VAL A 74 4.89 -15.33 -9.91
N LEU A 75 6.03 -16.01 -9.63
CA LEU A 75 6.13 -17.47 -9.45
C LEU A 75 6.47 -17.90 -8.01
N GLY A 76 6.80 -16.95 -7.13
CA GLY A 76 7.24 -17.19 -5.75
C GLY A 76 8.12 -16.03 -5.31
N THR A 77 7.52 -14.99 -4.80
CA THR A 77 8.07 -13.63 -4.72
C THR A 77 7.51 -12.94 -3.49
N SER A 78 8.33 -12.15 -2.80
CA SER A 78 7.86 -11.29 -1.72
C SER A 78 7.87 -9.84 -2.21
N PHE A 79 6.72 -9.17 -2.18
CA PHE A 79 6.53 -7.83 -2.74
C PHE A 79 5.37 -7.08 -2.09
N ASN A 80 5.42 -5.75 -2.16
CA ASN A 80 4.33 -4.86 -1.73
C ASN A 80 3.61 -4.27 -2.94
N VAL A 81 2.30 -4.09 -2.81
CA VAL A 81 1.46 -3.36 -3.79
C VAL A 81 0.65 -2.32 -3.05
N ASN A 82 0.74 -1.06 -3.48
CA ASN A 82 -0.01 0.07 -2.93
C ASN A 82 -0.83 0.74 -4.03
N THR A 83 -2.12 0.92 -3.78
CA THR A 83 -3.09 1.50 -4.72
C THR A 83 -3.94 2.60 -4.07
N TYR A 84 -3.49 3.21 -2.99
CA TYR A 84 -4.26 4.25 -2.29
C TYR A 84 -4.36 5.54 -3.08
N LYS A 85 -3.28 5.93 -3.75
CA LYS A 85 -3.30 7.13 -4.60
C LYS A 85 -4.14 6.87 -5.84
N LYS A 86 -5.10 7.76 -6.08
CA LYS A 86 -5.95 7.70 -7.26
C LYS A 86 -5.09 7.66 -8.53
N ASP A 87 -5.44 6.76 -9.45
CA ASP A 87 -4.78 6.62 -10.75
C ASP A 87 -3.29 6.23 -10.68
N VAL A 88 -2.77 5.83 -9.50
CA VAL A 88 -1.38 5.38 -9.30
C VAL A 88 -1.35 3.99 -8.69
N ILE A 89 -0.51 3.12 -9.22
CA ILE A 89 -0.22 1.79 -8.67
C ILE A 89 1.29 1.72 -8.42
N GLU A 90 1.66 1.42 -7.20
CA GLU A 90 3.05 1.21 -6.80
C GLU A 90 3.29 -0.24 -6.46
N THR A 91 4.40 -0.79 -6.93
CA THR A 91 4.79 -2.18 -6.66
C THR A 91 6.26 -2.23 -6.34
N SER A 92 6.62 -2.69 -5.15
CA SER A 92 7.99 -2.75 -4.65
C SER A 92 8.41 -4.19 -4.42
N LEU A 93 9.52 -4.60 -5.02
CA LEU A 93 10.02 -5.98 -5.02
C LEU A 93 11.10 -6.21 -3.98
N LEU A 94 10.86 -7.18 -3.06
CA LEU A 94 11.84 -7.60 -2.07
C LEU A 94 12.67 -8.78 -2.54
N THR A 95 12.01 -9.87 -2.94
CA THR A 95 12.69 -11.11 -3.37
C THR A 95 11.99 -11.70 -4.58
N GLY A 96 12.74 -12.39 -5.44
CA GLY A 96 12.20 -13.07 -6.60
C GLY A 96 12.17 -12.20 -7.87
N LYS A 97 11.10 -12.26 -8.62
CA LYS A 97 10.92 -11.54 -9.89
C LYS A 97 9.45 -11.21 -10.11
N ILE A 98 9.18 -10.02 -10.60
CA ILE A 98 7.84 -9.57 -10.98
C ILE A 98 7.80 -9.32 -12.49
N LYS A 99 6.71 -9.75 -13.13
CA LYS A 99 6.30 -9.26 -14.45
C LYS A 99 5.09 -8.36 -14.28
N ILE A 100 5.08 -7.24 -15.00
CA ILE A 100 4.00 -6.25 -15.02
C ILE A 100 3.48 -6.13 -16.43
N SER A 101 2.16 -6.17 -16.60
CA SER A 101 1.48 -6.00 -17.89
C SER A 101 0.10 -5.36 -17.73
N GLY A 102 -0.55 -5.02 -18.83
CA GLY A 102 -1.87 -4.38 -18.80
C GLY A 102 -1.82 -2.88 -18.56
N GLY A 103 -2.92 -2.26 -18.14
CA GLY A 103 -2.99 -0.84 -17.83
C GLY A 103 -2.60 0.10 -18.98
N SER A 104 -2.81 -0.29 -20.24
CA SER A 104 -2.36 0.47 -21.44
C SER A 104 -0.84 0.57 -21.59
N LEU A 105 -0.06 -0.30 -20.94
CA LEU A 105 1.38 -0.38 -21.14
C LEU A 105 1.70 -0.95 -22.52
N PRO A 106 2.73 -0.43 -23.24
CA PRO A 106 3.05 -0.87 -24.61
C PRO A 106 3.70 -2.26 -24.67
N HIS A 107 4.28 -2.72 -23.57
CA HIS A 107 4.93 -4.04 -23.43
C HIS A 107 4.98 -4.45 -21.96
N GLU A 108 5.43 -5.67 -21.71
CA GLU A 108 5.67 -6.15 -20.35
C GLU A 108 6.94 -5.53 -19.75
N TYR A 109 6.88 -5.28 -18.45
CA TYR A 109 8.02 -4.84 -17.66
C TYR A 109 8.43 -5.92 -16.66
N THR A 110 9.70 -5.93 -16.31
CA THR A 110 10.22 -6.84 -15.29
C THR A 110 10.90 -6.04 -14.19
N LEU A 111 10.61 -6.40 -12.92
CA LEU A 111 11.31 -5.88 -11.74
C LEU A 111 12.27 -6.91 -11.19
N THR A 112 13.38 -6.41 -10.67
CA THR A 112 14.37 -7.15 -9.89
C THR A 112 14.36 -6.66 -8.43
N PRO A 113 14.88 -7.48 -7.45
CA PRO A 113 14.88 -7.09 -6.05
C PRO A 113 15.50 -5.72 -5.80
N GLY A 114 14.85 -4.91 -4.95
CA GLY A 114 15.23 -3.53 -4.65
C GLY A 114 14.74 -2.50 -5.67
N GLU A 115 13.82 -2.88 -6.56
CA GLU A 115 13.16 -1.95 -7.49
C GLU A 115 11.70 -1.70 -7.11
N LYS A 116 11.23 -0.50 -7.43
CA LYS A 116 9.84 -0.05 -7.34
C LYS A 116 9.36 0.41 -8.71
N ALA A 117 8.22 -0.12 -9.14
CA ALA A 117 7.47 0.39 -10.28
C ALA A 117 6.35 1.29 -9.78
N THR A 118 6.24 2.47 -10.38
CA THR A 118 5.12 3.40 -10.22
C THR A 118 4.43 3.54 -11.57
N TYR A 119 3.19 3.05 -11.67
CA TYR A 119 2.34 3.18 -12.86
C TYR A 119 1.33 4.29 -12.66
N SER A 120 1.20 5.18 -13.65
CA SER A 120 0.17 6.22 -13.72
C SER A 120 -0.82 5.87 -14.84
N SER A 121 -2.09 5.67 -14.49
CA SER A 121 -3.14 5.40 -15.49
C SER A 121 -3.49 6.64 -16.31
N VAL A 122 -3.25 7.83 -15.78
CA VAL A 122 -3.44 9.12 -16.48
C VAL A 122 -2.39 9.30 -17.56
N ASP A 123 -1.10 9.11 -17.20
CA ASP A 123 0.03 9.28 -18.13
C ASP A 123 0.25 8.04 -19.00
N LYS A 124 -0.40 6.91 -18.66
CA LYS A 124 -0.19 5.59 -19.29
C LYS A 124 1.27 5.19 -19.33
N ALA A 125 1.98 5.52 -18.25
CA ALA A 125 3.42 5.37 -18.13
C ALA A 125 3.80 4.61 -16.86
N LEU A 126 4.87 3.82 -16.96
CA LEU A 126 5.46 3.12 -15.83
C LEU A 126 6.90 3.59 -15.65
N LYS A 127 7.22 4.00 -14.43
CA LYS A 127 8.58 4.38 -14.03
C LYS A 127 9.13 3.34 -13.06
N ILE A 128 10.36 2.90 -13.29
CA ILE A 128 11.09 2.01 -12.36
C ILE A 128 12.18 2.83 -11.67
N THR A 129 12.25 2.73 -10.36
CA THR A 129 13.23 3.38 -9.49
C THR A 129 13.78 2.39 -8.48
N LYS A 130 14.84 2.76 -7.76
CA LYS A 130 15.26 1.99 -6.57
C LYS A 130 14.21 2.13 -5.48
N ALA A 131 13.95 1.03 -4.78
CA ALA A 131 13.07 0.98 -3.62
C ALA A 131 13.90 0.95 -2.34
N ASP A 132 13.53 1.74 -1.35
CA ASP A 132 13.91 1.45 0.03
C ASP A 132 12.88 0.48 0.60
N VAL A 133 13.25 -0.79 0.65
CA VAL A 133 12.38 -1.88 1.12
C VAL A 133 11.90 -1.62 2.54
N HIS A 134 12.70 -0.96 3.39
CA HIS A 134 12.31 -0.64 4.76
C HIS A 134 11.17 0.39 4.79
N VAL A 135 11.22 1.39 3.92
CA VAL A 135 10.13 2.37 3.76
C VAL A 135 8.88 1.68 3.23
N GLU A 136 9.01 0.93 2.14
CA GLU A 136 7.89 0.30 1.42
C GLU A 136 7.14 -0.77 2.24
N THR A 137 7.82 -1.42 3.18
CA THR A 137 7.26 -2.53 3.98
C THR A 137 7.29 -2.28 5.49
N GLY A 138 7.68 -1.09 5.91
CA GLY A 138 7.74 -0.71 7.34
C GLY A 138 6.41 -0.94 8.06
N TRP A 139 5.30 -0.70 7.37
CA TRP A 139 3.96 -0.87 7.89
C TRP A 139 3.66 -2.32 8.35
N CYS A 140 4.28 -3.33 7.74
CA CYS A 140 4.18 -4.73 8.16
C CYS A 140 4.77 -4.98 9.57
N ASN A 141 5.67 -4.10 10.02
CA ASN A 141 6.37 -4.19 11.30
C ASN A 141 6.02 -3.02 12.25
N ASP A 142 4.84 -2.41 12.05
CA ASP A 142 4.31 -1.29 12.82
C ASP A 142 5.15 -0.02 12.78
N TYR A 143 5.90 0.19 11.70
CA TYR A 143 6.53 1.46 11.39
C TYR A 143 5.68 2.26 10.41
N LEU A 144 5.32 3.47 10.79
CA LEU A 144 4.78 4.50 9.92
C LEU A 144 5.95 5.38 9.47
N ILE A 145 6.37 5.23 8.22
CA ILE A 145 7.59 5.87 7.69
C ILE A 145 7.20 6.80 6.55
N PHE A 146 7.77 7.99 6.58
CA PHE A 146 7.63 9.01 5.54
C PHE A 146 9.01 9.37 4.99
N ASP A 147 9.13 9.46 3.68
CA ASP A 147 10.37 9.86 3.02
C ASP A 147 10.10 10.96 1.98
N SER A 148 10.31 12.21 2.40
CA SER A 148 10.10 13.39 1.55
C SER A 148 8.70 13.46 0.95
N GLU A 149 7.68 13.14 1.75
CA GLU A 149 6.29 13.11 1.33
C GLU A 149 5.57 14.42 1.66
N PRO A 150 4.69 14.93 0.78
CA PRO A 150 3.82 16.06 1.09
C PRO A 150 2.98 15.80 2.34
N LEU A 151 2.82 16.81 3.20
CA LEU A 151 2.07 16.68 4.44
C LEU A 151 0.63 16.20 4.21
N ILE A 152 0.00 16.58 3.10
CA ILE A 152 -1.34 16.09 2.77
C ILE A 152 -1.36 14.56 2.56
N ASP A 153 -0.36 13.99 1.91
CA ASP A 153 -0.23 12.53 1.72
C ASP A 153 0.06 11.84 3.07
N VAL A 154 0.88 12.47 3.92
CA VAL A 154 1.17 12.00 5.29
C VAL A 154 -0.10 11.99 6.14
N ILE A 155 -0.94 13.03 6.06
CA ILE A 155 -2.23 13.08 6.76
C ILE A 155 -3.12 11.90 6.35
N GLU A 156 -3.26 11.63 5.05
CA GLU A 156 -4.04 10.48 4.57
C GLU A 156 -3.49 9.12 5.08
N GLN A 157 -2.15 8.99 5.20
CA GLN A 157 -1.56 7.79 5.77
C GLN A 157 -1.87 7.66 7.28
N ILE A 158 -1.81 8.78 8.03
CA ILE A 158 -2.16 8.82 9.46
C ILE A 158 -3.64 8.47 9.66
N GLU A 159 -4.55 9.01 8.84
CA GLU A 159 -5.96 8.67 8.88
C GLU A 159 -6.20 7.17 8.69
N ARG A 160 -5.55 6.57 7.69
CA ARG A 160 -5.64 5.11 7.44
C ARG A 160 -5.06 4.29 8.58
N TRP A 161 -3.95 4.74 9.17
CA TRP A 161 -3.24 4.02 10.24
C TRP A 161 -3.99 4.01 11.56
N TYR A 162 -4.59 5.15 11.93
CA TYR A 162 -5.26 5.31 13.23
C TYR A 162 -6.78 5.21 13.17
N GLY A 163 -7.37 5.22 11.98
CA GLY A 163 -8.82 5.20 11.81
C GLY A 163 -9.49 6.49 12.27
N VAL A 164 -8.85 7.62 12.07
CA VAL A 164 -9.34 8.96 12.42
C VAL A 164 -9.57 9.80 11.17
N GLU A 165 -10.38 10.86 11.29
CA GLU A 165 -10.53 11.91 10.28
C GLU A 165 -9.66 13.11 10.64
N ILE A 166 -8.89 13.65 9.68
CA ILE A 166 -8.05 14.83 9.90
C ILE A 166 -8.45 15.94 8.92
N GLU A 167 -9.02 17.02 9.43
CA GLU A 167 -9.39 18.21 8.65
C GLU A 167 -8.25 19.23 8.68
N LEU A 168 -7.61 19.46 7.53
CA LEU A 168 -6.56 20.47 7.38
C LEU A 168 -7.19 21.81 6.98
N LYS A 169 -7.39 22.72 7.95
CA LYS A 169 -7.87 24.09 7.72
C LYS A 169 -6.76 25.09 7.36
N TYR A 170 -5.52 24.64 7.38
CA TYR A 170 -4.34 25.43 7.04
C TYR A 170 -3.65 24.88 5.79
N PRO A 171 -4.21 25.11 4.59
CA PRO A 171 -3.77 24.46 3.35
C PRO A 171 -2.36 24.88 2.90
N GLN A 172 -1.80 25.95 3.46
CA GLN A 172 -0.48 26.48 3.09
C GLN A 172 0.64 25.48 3.34
N ILE A 173 0.51 24.60 4.36
CA ILE A 173 1.50 23.57 4.70
C ILE A 173 1.24 22.23 4.00
N ALA A 174 0.18 22.10 3.22
CA ALA A 174 -0.23 20.82 2.62
C ALA A 174 0.85 20.17 1.75
N GLN A 175 1.68 21.00 1.11
CA GLN A 175 2.77 20.57 0.21
C GLN A 175 4.16 20.56 0.87
N ASP A 176 4.26 20.91 2.17
CA ASP A 176 5.51 20.82 2.89
C ASP A 176 5.95 19.36 3.00
N LEU A 177 7.22 19.10 2.74
CA LEU A 177 7.74 17.74 2.74
C LEU A 177 8.08 17.26 4.15
N LEU A 178 7.64 16.05 4.47
CA LEU A 178 7.93 15.36 5.73
C LEU A 178 8.82 14.15 5.48
N SER A 179 9.86 14.01 6.29
CA SER A 179 10.60 12.76 6.46
C SER A 179 10.67 12.42 7.94
N GLY A 180 10.43 11.17 8.28
CA GLY A 180 10.45 10.70 9.65
C GLY A 180 9.78 9.36 9.82
N SER A 181 9.79 8.84 11.03
CA SER A 181 9.12 7.57 11.35
C SER A 181 8.53 7.58 12.74
N PHE A 182 7.41 6.88 12.88
CA PHE A 182 6.77 6.60 14.16
C PHE A 182 6.64 5.09 14.34
N ARG A 183 6.82 4.61 15.56
CA ARG A 183 6.66 3.20 15.90
C ARG A 183 5.94 3.09 17.22
N HIS A 184 4.82 2.35 17.23
CA HIS A 184 3.98 2.13 18.43
C HIS A 184 3.56 3.44 19.14
N GLU A 185 3.54 4.56 18.43
CA GLU A 185 3.08 5.83 18.97
C GLU A 185 1.55 5.93 18.92
N ASN A 186 0.96 6.63 19.88
CA ASN A 186 -0.44 6.99 19.81
C ASN A 186 -0.64 8.23 18.93
N ILE A 187 -1.87 8.40 18.43
CA ILE A 187 -2.20 9.51 17.51
C ILE A 187 -1.91 10.89 18.12
N GLN A 188 -2.11 11.07 19.43
CA GLN A 188 -1.86 12.33 20.12
C GLN A 188 -0.38 12.72 20.03
N ASN A 189 0.53 11.77 20.26
CA ASN A 189 1.97 12.01 20.17
C ASN A 189 2.40 12.32 18.74
N VAL A 190 1.83 11.62 17.75
CA VAL A 190 2.11 11.88 16.33
C VAL A 190 1.70 13.29 15.94
N ILE A 191 0.45 13.68 16.22
CA ILE A 191 -0.05 15.03 15.89
C ILE A 191 0.71 16.11 16.65
N HIS A 192 1.04 15.87 17.93
CA HIS A 192 1.85 16.80 18.70
C HIS A 192 3.24 17.00 18.07
N SER A 193 3.92 15.93 17.68
CA SER A 193 5.23 16.00 17.02
C SER A 193 5.17 16.79 15.72
N LEU A 194 4.15 16.52 14.88
CA LEU A 194 3.91 17.26 13.64
C LEU A 194 3.61 18.75 13.91
N SER A 195 2.82 19.05 14.95
CA SER A 195 2.50 20.43 15.30
C SER A 195 3.72 21.26 15.71
N LEU A 196 4.70 20.64 16.38
CA LEU A 196 5.96 21.29 16.73
C LEU A 196 6.81 21.59 15.49
N GLN A 197 6.83 20.67 14.52
CA GLN A 197 7.62 20.81 13.29
C GLN A 197 7.02 21.84 12.34
N TYR A 198 5.71 21.78 12.10
CA TYR A 198 5.00 22.65 11.14
C TYR A 198 4.36 23.88 11.78
N LYS A 199 4.47 24.04 13.11
CA LYS A 199 3.99 25.18 13.89
C LYS A 199 2.50 25.45 13.71
N PHE A 200 1.69 24.40 13.50
CA PHE A 200 0.25 24.48 13.47
C PHE A 200 -0.37 24.24 14.85
N LYS A 201 -1.61 24.68 15.01
CA LYS A 201 -2.45 24.35 16.17
C LYS A 201 -3.42 23.25 15.78
N TYR A 202 -3.87 22.46 16.75
CA TYR A 202 -4.81 21.38 16.51
C TYR A 202 -5.78 21.19 17.68
N GLU A 203 -6.93 20.59 17.36
CA GLU A 203 -7.90 20.12 18.35
C GLU A 203 -8.24 18.65 18.04
N ILE A 204 -8.40 17.84 19.08
CA ILE A 204 -8.75 16.41 18.98
C ILE A 204 -10.16 16.23 19.53
N HIS A 205 -11.07 15.75 18.70
CA HIS A 205 -12.47 15.46 19.03
C HIS A 205 -12.77 14.00 18.73
N LYS A 206 -12.64 13.11 19.72
CA LYS A 206 -12.87 11.68 19.58
C LYS A 206 -12.14 11.08 18.37
N ASP A 207 -12.85 10.94 17.22
CA ASP A 207 -12.34 10.33 15.99
C ASP A 207 -11.98 11.36 14.90
N LYS A 208 -12.05 12.68 15.25
CA LYS A 208 -11.73 13.79 14.34
C LYS A 208 -10.68 14.72 14.93
N ILE A 209 -9.71 15.09 14.10
CA ILE A 209 -8.64 16.04 14.42
C ILE A 209 -8.77 17.23 13.47
N ILE A 210 -8.67 18.43 13.99
CA ILE A 210 -8.74 19.67 13.18
C ILE A 210 -7.39 20.38 13.33
N ILE A 211 -6.75 20.67 12.19
CA ILE A 211 -5.46 21.38 12.09
C ILE A 211 -5.71 22.79 11.56
N TYR A 212 -5.22 23.82 12.31
CA TYR A 212 -5.39 25.25 12.01
C TYR A 212 -4.08 25.91 11.61
#